data_c7b08e603cfe3a137b712b6df019cbcf
#
_entry.id   c7b08e603cfe3a137b712b6df019cbcf
#
_cell.length_a   1.000
_cell.length_b   1.000
_cell.length_c   1.000
_cell.angle_alpha   90.00
_cell.angle_beta   90.00
_cell.angle_gamma   90.00
#
_symmetry.space_group_name_H-M   'P 1'
#
loop_
_entity.id
_entity.type
_entity.pdbx_description
1 polymer ?
#
loop_
_entity_poly.entity_id
_entity_poly.type
_entity_poly.pdbx_seq_one_letter_code
_entity_poly.pdbx_strand_id
1 'polypeptide(L)'
;MTTNTLKFFTLLRFPLMVGVVMIHCDISDQLVPELRGQWAQDVMYFFSNIIGRFSVPMFFLISGFLFYRNGTLTHNEYASKLHHRLYTLLIPYLLWNLIAFLFFIAKHYPPLCSVFQGITEIPISFENFLKSFWEFRFEGLGESKSMPIDFPLWYVRDLMIVVLCSPLLCRLIKCGRLLVGLIGGIWLSFNPEFFGIDMTGFFFFTLGGYFSMNKVDLADIFKSRKAKISTMFLFVIVIIADMITRGETYHYLLHNITILTGMIVMFICADLILRLSIGKSTILIAVSYTHLRAHETELHL
;
A
#
# COMPACT_ATOMS: atom_id res chain seq x y z
N MET A 1 -10.45 -20.24 11.75
CA MET A 1 -10.23 -18.86 11.33
C MET A 1 -11.32 -18.02 11.97
N THR A 2 -10.94 -17.04 12.75
CA THR A 2 -11.95 -16.28 13.49
C THR A 2 -12.64 -15.30 12.54
N THR A 3 -13.94 -15.30 12.56
CA THR A 3 -14.84 -14.40 11.80
C THR A 3 -14.50 -12.92 12.05
N ASN A 4 -13.79 -12.61 13.13
CA ASN A 4 -13.46 -11.25 13.54
C ASN A 4 -12.34 -10.61 12.69
N THR A 5 -11.25 -11.34 12.37
CA THR A 5 -10.17 -10.80 11.53
C THR A 5 -10.66 -10.42 10.13
N LEU A 6 -11.56 -11.20 9.53
CA LEU A 6 -12.13 -10.85 8.22
C LEU A 6 -13.04 -9.61 8.30
N LYS A 7 -13.79 -9.44 9.38
CA LYS A 7 -14.58 -8.23 9.61
C LYS A 7 -13.69 -7.00 9.73
N PHE A 8 -12.52 -7.11 10.39
CA PHE A 8 -11.56 -6.01 10.45
C PHE A 8 -11.08 -5.62 9.06
N PHE A 9 -10.67 -6.58 8.24
CA PHE A 9 -10.22 -6.28 6.89
C PHE A 9 -11.30 -5.62 6.04
N THR A 10 -12.54 -6.09 6.13
CA THR A 10 -13.66 -5.49 5.43
C THR A 10 -13.89 -4.04 5.88
N LEU A 11 -13.84 -3.77 7.19
CA LEU A 11 -14.01 -2.42 7.73
C LEU A 11 -12.87 -1.48 7.32
N LEU A 12 -11.64 -1.99 7.27
CA LEU A 12 -10.45 -1.19 6.98
C LEU A 12 -10.31 -0.80 5.50
N ARG A 13 -10.92 -1.54 4.56
CA ARG A 13 -10.75 -1.31 3.11
C ARG A 13 -11.07 0.12 2.69
N PHE A 14 -12.21 0.64 3.10
CA PHE A 14 -12.60 2.01 2.72
C PHE A 14 -11.66 3.08 3.31
N PRO A 15 -11.34 3.11 4.61
CA PRO A 15 -10.35 4.03 5.15
C PRO A 15 -8.98 3.93 4.48
N LEU A 16 -8.53 2.72 4.14
CA LEU A 16 -7.25 2.51 3.46
C LEU A 16 -7.26 3.05 2.03
N MET A 17 -8.38 2.92 1.30
CA MET A 17 -8.52 3.55 -0.02
C MET A 17 -8.47 5.08 0.08
N VAL A 18 -9.14 5.66 1.06
CA VAL A 18 -9.03 7.11 1.34
C VAL A 18 -7.59 7.49 1.63
N GLY A 19 -6.86 6.71 2.44
CA GLY A 19 -5.44 6.93 2.71
C GLY A 19 -4.56 6.86 1.45
N VAL A 20 -4.84 5.94 0.52
CA VAL A 20 -4.13 5.91 -0.78
C VAL A 20 -4.40 7.17 -1.59
N VAL A 21 -5.65 7.66 -1.63
CA VAL A 21 -5.96 8.93 -2.31
C VAL A 21 -5.19 10.09 -1.64
N MET A 22 -5.12 10.12 -0.30
CA MET A 22 -4.37 11.15 0.44
C MET A 22 -2.88 11.18 0.06
N ILE A 23 -2.23 10.03 -0.15
CA ILE A 23 -0.82 9.97 -0.61
C ILE A 23 -0.64 10.71 -1.94
N HIS A 24 -1.62 10.64 -2.83
CA HIS A 24 -1.56 11.26 -4.16
C HIS A 24 -2.08 12.71 -4.18
N CYS A 25 -2.58 13.22 -3.05
CA CYS A 25 -3.05 14.60 -2.92
C CYS A 25 -1.99 15.57 -2.38
N ASP A 26 -0.73 15.16 -2.24
CA ASP A 26 0.36 16.05 -1.86
C ASP A 26 0.76 16.90 -3.06
N ILE A 27 0.30 18.14 -3.06
CA ILE A 27 0.59 19.16 -4.07
C ILE A 27 1.43 20.31 -3.49
N SER A 28 2.10 20.08 -2.36
CA SER A 28 2.84 21.12 -1.65
C SER A 28 3.85 21.85 -2.53
N ASP A 29 4.52 21.12 -3.45
CA ASP A 29 5.50 21.68 -4.38
C ASP A 29 4.87 22.45 -5.55
N GLN A 30 3.57 22.23 -5.81
CA GLN A 30 2.83 22.89 -6.89
C GLN A 30 2.09 24.15 -6.42
N LEU A 31 2.04 24.40 -5.11
CA LEU A 31 1.40 25.60 -4.56
C LEU A 31 2.18 26.85 -4.97
N VAL A 32 1.45 27.90 -5.32
CA VAL A 32 2.04 29.22 -5.56
C VAL A 32 2.75 29.72 -4.29
N PRO A 33 3.85 30.51 -4.44
CA PRO A 33 4.67 30.92 -3.29
C PRO A 33 3.89 31.54 -2.13
N GLU A 34 2.81 32.29 -2.43
CA GLU A 34 1.95 32.94 -1.43
C GLU A 34 1.17 31.94 -0.59
N LEU A 35 0.85 30.76 -1.14
CA LEU A 35 0.15 29.67 -0.46
C LEU A 35 1.09 28.63 0.12
N ARG A 36 2.40 28.74 -0.09
CA ARG A 36 3.43 27.85 0.47
C ARG A 36 3.75 28.16 1.93
N GLY A 37 2.75 28.55 2.72
CA GLY A 37 2.93 28.72 4.16
C GLY A 37 3.34 27.41 4.82
N GLN A 38 4.25 27.48 5.81
CA GLN A 38 4.76 26.33 6.55
C GLN A 38 3.62 25.40 7.04
N TRP A 39 2.56 25.98 7.57
CA TRP A 39 1.41 25.23 8.08
C TRP A 39 0.70 24.40 7.00
N ALA A 40 0.58 24.92 5.78
CA ALA A 40 -0.07 24.21 4.68
C ALA A 40 0.73 22.99 4.26
N GLN A 41 2.06 23.11 4.19
CA GLN A 41 2.98 22.00 3.92
C GLN A 41 2.92 20.96 5.04
N ASP A 42 2.88 21.39 6.30
CA ASP A 42 2.80 20.48 7.44
C ASP A 42 1.46 19.71 7.48
N VAL A 43 0.35 20.37 7.15
CA VAL A 43 -0.97 19.73 7.04
C VAL A 43 -1.00 18.72 5.90
N MET A 44 -0.48 19.09 4.72
CA MET A 44 -0.40 18.16 3.58
C MET A 44 0.49 16.96 3.91
N TYR A 45 1.66 17.20 4.46
CA TYR A 45 2.56 16.15 4.91
C TYR A 45 1.89 15.21 5.93
N PHE A 46 1.18 15.76 6.90
CA PHE A 46 0.46 14.97 7.91
C PHE A 46 -0.56 14.02 7.28
N PHE A 47 -1.38 14.50 6.33
CA PHE A 47 -2.40 13.66 5.70
C PHE A 47 -1.81 12.69 4.69
N SER A 48 -0.87 13.13 3.84
CA SER A 48 -0.30 12.28 2.78
C SER A 48 0.78 11.33 3.29
N ASN A 49 1.74 11.82 4.08
CA ASN A 49 2.91 11.05 4.46
C ASN A 49 2.79 10.39 5.85
N ILE A 50 1.87 10.83 6.72
CA ILE A 50 1.63 10.16 8.00
C ILE A 50 0.36 9.29 7.91
N ILE A 51 -0.82 9.91 7.74
CA ILE A 51 -2.09 9.18 7.77
C ILE A 51 -2.27 8.28 6.54
N GLY A 52 -1.89 8.74 5.35
CA GLY A 52 -2.00 7.96 4.11
C GLY A 52 -1.00 6.80 4.05
N ARG A 53 0.21 7.01 4.55
CA ARG A 53 1.39 6.17 4.25
C ARG A 53 1.29 4.73 4.73
N PHE A 54 0.59 4.44 5.82
CA PHE A 54 0.41 3.05 6.27
C PHE A 54 -0.66 2.27 5.48
N SER A 55 -1.36 2.92 4.53
CA SER A 55 -2.40 2.25 3.74
C SER A 55 -1.83 1.16 2.84
N VAL A 56 -0.75 1.45 2.11
CA VAL A 56 -0.14 0.49 1.18
C VAL A 56 0.47 -0.71 1.91
N PRO A 57 1.27 -0.55 2.97
CA PRO A 57 1.73 -1.65 3.80
C PRO A 57 0.60 -2.52 4.34
N MET A 58 -0.52 -1.90 4.75
CA MET A 58 -1.70 -2.62 5.23
C MET A 58 -2.35 -3.45 4.11
N PHE A 59 -2.42 -2.93 2.88
CA PHE A 59 -2.93 -3.71 1.74
C PHE A 59 -2.05 -4.91 1.43
N PHE A 60 -0.72 -4.77 1.48
CA PHE A 60 0.18 -5.92 1.34
C PHE A 60 -0.02 -6.94 2.45
N LEU A 61 -0.16 -6.51 3.70
CA LEU A 61 -0.43 -7.39 4.84
C LEU A 61 -1.75 -8.16 4.67
N ILE A 62 -2.82 -7.46 4.31
CA ILE A 62 -4.13 -8.09 4.05
C ILE A 62 -4.03 -9.07 2.90
N SER A 63 -3.36 -8.69 1.79
CA SER A 63 -3.17 -9.55 0.62
C SER A 63 -2.40 -10.83 0.97
N GLY A 64 -1.32 -10.73 1.74
CA GLY A 64 -0.55 -11.89 2.21
C GLY A 64 -1.36 -12.79 3.15
N PHE A 65 -2.10 -12.18 4.07
CA PHE A 65 -2.98 -12.92 4.98
C PHE A 65 -4.03 -13.73 4.23
N LEU A 66 -4.71 -13.12 3.25
CA LEU A 66 -5.73 -13.79 2.45
C LEU A 66 -5.12 -14.83 1.50
N PHE A 67 -3.95 -14.55 0.95
CA PHE A 67 -3.27 -15.46 0.03
C PHE A 67 -2.92 -16.80 0.70
N TYR A 68 -2.45 -16.79 1.94
CA TYR A 68 -2.09 -18.00 2.69
C TYR A 68 -3.21 -18.52 3.61
N ARG A 69 -4.46 -18.10 3.38
CA ARG A 69 -5.60 -18.45 4.23
C ARG A 69 -5.81 -19.96 4.43
N ASN A 70 -5.50 -20.75 3.42
CA ASN A 70 -5.64 -22.22 3.48
C ASN A 70 -4.45 -22.94 4.16
N GLY A 71 -3.46 -22.18 4.65
CA GLY A 71 -2.27 -22.70 5.33
C GLY A 71 -1.15 -23.04 4.38
N THR A 72 -1.00 -24.28 3.97
CA THR A 72 0.08 -24.72 3.07
C THR A 72 -0.24 -24.38 1.62
N LEU A 73 0.74 -23.82 0.90
CA LEU A 73 0.64 -23.57 -0.53
C LEU A 73 1.04 -24.83 -1.30
N THR A 74 0.09 -25.57 -1.83
CA THR A 74 0.34 -26.67 -2.77
C THR A 74 0.62 -26.12 -4.17
N HIS A 75 1.27 -26.94 -5.03
CA HIS A 75 1.55 -26.51 -6.42
C HIS A 75 0.28 -26.16 -7.19
N ASN A 76 -0.79 -26.95 -7.05
CA ASN A 76 -2.06 -26.71 -7.75
C ASN A 76 -2.76 -25.45 -7.22
N GLU A 77 -2.76 -25.21 -5.91
CA GLU A 77 -3.32 -23.97 -5.34
C GLU A 77 -2.52 -22.74 -5.79
N TYR A 78 -1.20 -22.84 -5.84
CA TYR A 78 -0.36 -21.75 -6.35
C TYR A 78 -0.68 -21.45 -7.81
N ALA A 79 -0.71 -22.46 -8.68
CA ALA A 79 -1.02 -22.29 -10.10
C ALA A 79 -2.42 -21.68 -10.31
N SER A 80 -3.42 -22.14 -9.57
CA SER A 80 -4.78 -21.60 -9.63
C SER A 80 -4.82 -20.13 -9.19
N LYS A 81 -4.19 -19.79 -8.05
CA LYS A 81 -4.12 -18.41 -7.57
C LYS A 81 -3.37 -17.51 -8.54
N LEU A 82 -2.26 -18.00 -9.12
CA LEU A 82 -1.48 -17.24 -10.10
C LEU A 82 -2.29 -16.97 -11.37
N HIS A 83 -2.96 -17.99 -11.91
CA HIS A 83 -3.84 -17.85 -13.07
C HIS A 83 -4.94 -16.82 -12.83
N HIS A 84 -5.60 -16.87 -11.66
CA HIS A 84 -6.60 -15.86 -11.30
C HIS A 84 -5.99 -14.45 -11.24
N ARG A 85 -4.78 -14.28 -10.69
CA ARG A 85 -4.09 -12.98 -10.63
C ARG A 85 -3.67 -12.43 -12.00
N LEU A 86 -3.44 -13.28 -13.00
CA LEU A 86 -3.20 -12.83 -14.38
C LEU A 86 -4.40 -12.03 -14.91
N TYR A 87 -5.62 -12.48 -14.67
CA TYR A 87 -6.81 -11.77 -15.14
C TYR A 87 -7.16 -10.56 -14.27
N THR A 88 -7.03 -10.68 -12.97
CA THR A 88 -7.51 -9.65 -12.04
C THR A 88 -6.49 -8.52 -11.79
N LEU A 89 -5.21 -8.76 -12.00
CA LEU A 89 -4.15 -7.77 -11.79
C LEU A 89 -3.38 -7.43 -13.05
N LEU A 90 -2.87 -8.43 -13.80
CA LEU A 90 -1.97 -8.17 -14.92
C LEU A 90 -2.73 -7.52 -16.10
N ILE A 91 -3.91 -8.01 -16.46
CA ILE A 91 -4.67 -7.44 -17.59
C ILE A 91 -5.05 -5.97 -17.28
N PRO A 92 -5.68 -5.63 -16.16
CA PRO A 92 -5.93 -4.22 -15.82
C PRO A 92 -4.64 -3.38 -15.75
N TYR A 93 -3.56 -3.93 -15.21
CA TYR A 93 -2.28 -3.25 -15.14
C TYR A 93 -1.74 -2.86 -16.54
N LEU A 94 -1.74 -3.82 -17.46
CA LEU A 94 -1.31 -3.58 -18.84
C LEU A 94 -2.22 -2.58 -19.56
N LEU A 95 -3.54 -2.72 -19.38
CA LEU A 95 -4.53 -1.85 -20.01
C LEU A 95 -4.39 -0.39 -19.56
N TRP A 96 -4.30 -0.13 -18.26
CA TRP A 96 -4.20 1.23 -17.73
C TRP A 96 -2.88 1.89 -18.09
N ASN A 97 -1.74 1.17 -18.02
CA ASN A 97 -0.46 1.70 -18.49
C ASN A 97 -0.47 1.99 -20.00
N LEU A 98 -1.13 1.14 -20.82
CA LEU A 98 -1.31 1.41 -22.24
C LEU A 98 -2.14 2.68 -22.48
N ILE A 99 -3.25 2.83 -21.77
CA ILE A 99 -4.10 4.04 -21.84
C ILE A 99 -3.30 5.27 -21.44
N ALA A 100 -2.55 5.20 -20.33
CA ALA A 100 -1.69 6.29 -19.89
C ALA A 100 -0.64 6.64 -20.94
N PHE A 101 0.04 5.65 -21.53
CA PHE A 101 1.02 5.86 -22.59
C PHE A 101 0.41 6.54 -23.82
N LEU A 102 -0.75 6.06 -24.28
CA LEU A 102 -1.48 6.65 -25.41
C LEU A 102 -1.93 8.09 -25.10
N PHE A 103 -2.37 8.35 -23.86
CA PHE A 103 -2.73 9.69 -23.40
C PHE A 103 -1.51 10.62 -23.41
N PHE A 104 -0.35 10.16 -22.94
CA PHE A 104 0.91 10.92 -22.99
C PHE A 104 1.33 11.27 -24.41
N ILE A 105 1.11 10.40 -25.37
CA ILE A 105 1.32 10.72 -26.78
C ILE A 105 0.28 11.74 -27.27
N ALA A 106 -1.01 11.46 -27.04
CA ALA A 106 -2.11 12.26 -27.56
C ALA A 106 -2.06 13.73 -27.10
N LYS A 107 -1.59 14.01 -25.88
CA LYS A 107 -1.49 15.39 -25.36
C LYS A 107 -0.52 16.29 -26.13
N HIS A 108 0.40 15.73 -26.93
CA HIS A 108 1.32 16.50 -27.77
C HIS A 108 0.68 16.95 -29.09
N TYR A 109 -0.52 16.46 -29.43
CA TYR A 109 -1.24 16.80 -30.65
C TYR A 109 -2.46 17.69 -30.38
N PRO A 110 -2.86 18.56 -31.37
CA PRO A 110 -4.10 19.33 -31.25
C PRO A 110 -5.34 18.42 -31.11
N PRO A 111 -6.32 18.81 -30.30
CA PRO A 111 -6.43 20.06 -29.52
C PRO A 111 -5.78 19.98 -28.13
N LEU A 112 -5.28 18.81 -27.70
CA LEU A 112 -4.84 18.58 -26.32
C LEU A 112 -3.57 19.36 -25.96
N CYS A 113 -2.67 19.59 -26.90
CA CYS A 113 -1.43 20.33 -26.66
C CYS A 113 -1.65 21.79 -26.21
N SER A 114 -2.79 22.39 -26.52
CA SER A 114 -3.14 23.74 -26.05
C SER A 114 -3.55 23.78 -24.57
N VAL A 115 -4.02 22.65 -24.05
CA VAL A 115 -4.47 22.51 -22.66
C VAL A 115 -3.32 22.07 -21.76
N PHE A 116 -2.45 21.20 -22.23
CA PHE A 116 -1.34 20.57 -21.48
C PHE A 116 -0.01 21.20 -21.87
N GLN A 117 0.22 22.46 -21.48
CA GLN A 117 1.49 23.15 -21.73
C GLN A 117 2.61 22.69 -20.76
N GLY A 118 3.85 22.65 -21.25
CA GLY A 118 5.03 22.43 -20.40
C GLY A 118 5.31 21.00 -19.97
N ILE A 119 4.73 20.01 -20.63
CA ILE A 119 4.95 18.59 -20.31
C ILE A 119 6.03 18.01 -21.21
N THR A 120 6.99 17.32 -20.61
CA THR A 120 8.10 16.66 -21.30
C THR A 120 7.63 15.73 -22.42
N GLU A 121 8.19 15.89 -23.61
CA GLU A 121 7.92 14.99 -24.73
C GLU A 121 8.49 13.60 -24.46
N ILE A 122 7.67 12.59 -24.65
CA ILE A 122 8.12 11.20 -24.63
C ILE A 122 8.41 10.79 -26.06
N PRO A 123 9.67 10.52 -26.42
CA PRO A 123 9.98 10.00 -27.74
C PRO A 123 9.21 8.69 -27.97
N ILE A 124 8.47 8.62 -29.08
CA ILE A 124 7.73 7.41 -29.46
C ILE A 124 8.75 6.38 -29.94
N SER A 125 9.13 5.47 -29.07
CA SER A 125 10.01 4.35 -29.38
C SER A 125 9.49 3.06 -28.74
N PHE A 126 9.84 1.92 -29.31
CA PHE A 126 9.50 0.63 -28.73
C PHE A 126 10.12 0.44 -27.33
N GLU A 127 11.32 0.99 -27.12
CA GLU A 127 11.98 1.00 -25.82
C GLU A 127 11.19 1.77 -24.77
N ASN A 128 10.75 2.99 -25.08
CA ASN A 128 9.94 3.81 -24.17
C ASN A 128 8.55 3.20 -23.93
N PHE A 129 7.99 2.53 -24.93
CA PHE A 129 6.77 1.76 -24.76
C PHE A 129 6.98 0.63 -23.72
N LEU A 130 8.04 -0.15 -23.81
CA LEU A 130 8.31 -1.20 -22.81
C LEU A 130 8.65 -0.62 -21.43
N LYS A 131 9.43 0.45 -21.38
CA LYS A 131 9.75 1.16 -20.13
C LYS A 131 8.52 1.72 -19.43
N SER A 132 7.49 2.10 -20.17
CA SER A 132 6.24 2.63 -19.60
C SER A 132 5.53 1.65 -18.66
N PHE A 133 5.76 0.35 -18.82
CA PHE A 133 5.18 -0.68 -17.95
C PHE A 133 6.02 -0.97 -16.69
N TRP A 134 7.26 -0.53 -16.62
CA TRP A 134 8.13 -0.92 -15.52
C TRP A 134 8.88 0.24 -14.90
N GLU A 135 9.59 0.99 -15.72
CA GLU A 135 10.58 1.99 -15.31
C GLU A 135 10.40 3.27 -16.11
N PHE A 136 9.30 3.93 -15.93
CA PHE A 136 9.08 5.23 -16.53
C PHE A 136 9.67 6.32 -15.63
N ARG A 137 10.68 7.05 -16.12
CA ARG A 137 11.29 8.17 -15.40
C ARG A 137 10.56 9.45 -15.75
N PHE A 138 9.92 10.05 -14.77
CA PHE A 138 9.39 11.40 -14.90
C PHE A 138 10.51 12.39 -14.56
N GLU A 139 10.94 13.18 -15.54
CA GLU A 139 11.84 14.32 -15.31
C GLU A 139 11.12 15.32 -14.39
N GLY A 140 11.76 15.71 -13.26
CA GLY A 140 11.21 16.68 -12.30
C GLY A 140 10.59 16.10 -11.04
N LEU A 141 10.35 14.80 -10.94
CA LEU A 141 10.08 14.13 -9.68
C LEU A 141 11.42 13.69 -9.10
N GLY A 142 11.97 14.40 -8.14
CA GLY A 142 13.19 14.11 -7.38
C GLY A 142 13.83 12.73 -7.56
N GLU A 143 14.63 12.19 -6.69
CA GLU A 143 15.31 10.90 -6.86
C GLU A 143 14.38 9.84 -7.47
N SER A 144 14.68 9.48 -8.74
CA SER A 144 13.81 8.72 -9.62
C SER A 144 13.60 7.29 -9.11
N LYS A 145 12.51 7.04 -8.43
CA LYS A 145 12.03 5.66 -8.26
C LYS A 145 11.58 5.13 -9.61
N SER A 146 11.94 3.88 -9.89
CA SER A 146 11.48 3.15 -11.06
C SER A 146 9.98 2.85 -10.92
N MET A 147 9.14 3.55 -11.67
CA MET A 147 7.68 3.46 -11.55
C MET A 147 7.02 3.28 -12.92
N PRO A 148 5.88 2.60 -13.03
CA PRO A 148 5.12 2.55 -14.28
C PRO A 148 4.63 3.94 -14.69
N ILE A 149 4.27 4.13 -15.96
CA ILE A 149 3.77 5.41 -16.47
C ILE A 149 2.47 5.84 -15.80
N ASP A 150 1.58 4.89 -15.48
CA ASP A 150 0.46 5.10 -14.57
C ASP A 150 0.97 4.92 -13.14
N PHE A 151 1.51 6.00 -12.59
CA PHE A 151 2.21 6.02 -11.31
C PHE A 151 1.49 5.26 -10.18
N PRO A 152 0.17 5.40 -9.93
CA PRO A 152 -0.50 4.67 -8.85
C PRO A 152 -0.44 3.15 -8.96
N LEU A 153 -0.15 2.60 -10.14
CA LEU A 153 -0.11 1.15 -10.37
C LEU A 153 1.18 0.47 -9.89
N TRP A 154 2.16 1.22 -9.35
CA TRP A 154 3.37 0.61 -8.77
C TRP A 154 3.04 -0.45 -7.72
N TYR A 155 2.02 -0.21 -6.90
CA TYR A 155 1.56 -1.17 -5.90
C TYR A 155 1.09 -2.50 -6.54
N VAL A 156 0.35 -2.42 -7.66
CA VAL A 156 -0.17 -3.61 -8.38
C VAL A 156 0.99 -4.41 -8.97
N ARG A 157 2.00 -3.73 -9.56
CA ARG A 157 3.24 -4.35 -10.06
C ARG A 157 3.95 -5.12 -8.95
N ASP A 158 4.19 -4.45 -7.84
CA ASP A 158 4.92 -5.03 -6.71
C ASP A 158 4.14 -6.20 -6.09
N LEU A 159 2.81 -6.09 -5.98
CA LEU A 159 1.96 -7.19 -5.52
C LEU A 159 2.05 -8.41 -6.44
N MET A 160 2.06 -8.22 -7.77
CA MET A 160 2.23 -9.34 -8.71
C MET A 160 3.56 -10.05 -8.50
N ILE A 161 4.65 -9.31 -8.30
CA ILE A 161 5.97 -9.88 -8.07
C ILE A 161 6.04 -10.65 -6.76
N VAL A 162 5.50 -10.08 -5.69
CA VAL A 162 5.44 -10.74 -4.38
C VAL A 162 4.61 -12.03 -4.46
N VAL A 163 3.52 -12.03 -5.24
CA VAL A 163 2.72 -13.24 -5.51
C VAL A 163 3.53 -14.27 -6.30
N LEU A 164 4.32 -13.87 -7.30
CA LEU A 164 5.22 -14.77 -8.00
C LEU A 164 6.26 -15.39 -7.05
N CYS A 165 6.80 -14.59 -6.13
CA CYS A 165 7.77 -15.05 -5.12
C CYS A 165 7.11 -15.82 -3.96
N SER A 166 5.78 -15.94 -3.90
CA SER A 166 5.08 -16.52 -2.76
C SER A 166 5.50 -17.96 -2.38
N PRO A 167 5.95 -18.88 -3.29
CA PRO A 167 6.45 -20.18 -2.87
C PRO A 167 7.74 -20.07 -2.02
N LEU A 168 8.62 -19.12 -2.36
CA LEU A 168 9.83 -18.82 -1.58
C LEU A 168 9.46 -18.22 -0.23
N LEU A 169 8.54 -17.23 -0.22
CA LEU A 169 8.06 -16.61 1.02
C LEU A 169 7.36 -17.62 1.93
N CYS A 170 6.63 -18.59 1.38
CA CYS A 170 6.05 -19.70 2.15
C CYS A 170 7.12 -20.52 2.88
N ARG A 171 8.25 -20.81 2.22
CA ARG A 171 9.38 -21.50 2.85
C ARG A 171 10.00 -20.65 3.96
N LEU A 172 10.22 -19.37 3.73
CA LEU A 172 10.73 -18.44 4.74
C LEU A 172 9.83 -18.38 5.98
N ILE A 173 8.51 -18.31 5.80
CA ILE A 173 7.53 -18.32 6.90
C ILE A 173 7.66 -19.62 7.71
N LYS A 174 7.80 -20.77 7.04
CA LYS A 174 7.95 -22.08 7.69
C LYS A 174 9.28 -22.24 8.46
N CYS A 175 10.35 -21.56 8.02
CA CYS A 175 11.62 -21.54 8.75
C CYS A 175 11.56 -20.79 10.07
N GLY A 176 10.52 -19.99 10.30
CA GLY A 176 10.22 -19.44 11.62
C GLY A 176 10.20 -17.91 11.72
N ARG A 177 9.74 -17.46 12.88
CA ARG A 177 9.54 -16.03 13.19
C ARG A 177 10.80 -15.17 13.07
N LEU A 178 11.97 -15.75 13.28
CA LEU A 178 13.22 -14.99 13.23
C LEU A 178 13.51 -14.45 11.82
N LEU A 179 13.27 -15.26 10.77
CA LEU A 179 13.47 -14.82 9.39
C LEU A 179 12.48 -13.73 8.99
N VAL A 180 11.21 -13.85 9.41
CA VAL A 180 10.22 -12.79 9.18
C VAL A 180 10.64 -11.50 9.90
N GLY A 181 11.15 -11.62 11.14
CA GLY A 181 11.70 -10.51 11.91
C GLY A 181 12.93 -9.86 11.25
N LEU A 182 13.84 -10.67 10.67
CA LEU A 182 15.00 -10.15 9.94
C LEU A 182 14.59 -9.36 8.70
N ILE A 183 13.65 -9.86 7.92
CA ILE A 183 13.10 -9.11 6.76
C ILE A 183 12.50 -7.78 7.24
N GLY A 184 11.75 -7.79 8.35
CA GLY A 184 11.22 -6.60 8.96
C GLY A 184 12.29 -5.62 9.45
N GLY A 185 13.38 -6.12 10.03
CA GLY A 185 14.53 -5.32 10.45
C GLY A 185 15.24 -4.66 9.26
N ILE A 186 15.42 -5.38 8.15
CA ILE A 186 16.00 -4.84 6.92
C ILE A 186 15.08 -3.74 6.34
N TRP A 187 13.78 -4.00 6.26
CA TRP A 187 12.80 -2.99 5.82
C TRP A 187 12.83 -1.75 6.72
N LEU A 188 12.83 -1.94 8.02
CA LEU A 188 12.81 -0.84 9.00
C LEU A 188 14.04 0.06 8.89
N SER A 189 15.23 -0.54 8.69
CA SER A 189 16.50 0.17 8.73
C SER A 189 16.95 0.72 7.39
N PHE A 190 16.68 0.01 6.29
CA PHE A 190 17.28 0.30 4.98
C PHE A 190 16.26 0.36 3.84
N ASN A 191 15.16 -0.41 3.92
CA ASN A 191 14.19 -0.63 2.85
C ASN A 191 14.83 -0.66 1.45
N PRO A 192 15.73 -1.60 1.18
CA PRO A 192 16.48 -1.62 -0.06
C PRO A 192 15.53 -1.77 -1.25
N GLU A 193 15.86 -1.07 -2.31
CA GLU A 193 15.14 -1.13 -3.59
C GLU A 193 15.91 -2.01 -4.56
N PHE A 194 15.23 -2.98 -5.15
CA PHE A 194 15.78 -3.86 -6.18
C PHE A 194 14.94 -3.75 -7.46
N PHE A 195 15.52 -3.27 -8.55
CA PHE A 195 14.82 -3.10 -9.83
C PHE A 195 13.52 -2.28 -9.72
N GLY A 196 13.51 -1.26 -8.91
CA GLY A 196 12.34 -0.41 -8.69
C GLY A 196 11.29 -0.97 -7.74
N ILE A 197 11.59 -2.09 -7.05
CA ILE A 197 10.72 -2.73 -6.08
C ILE A 197 11.34 -2.60 -4.70
N ASP A 198 10.63 -2.01 -3.76
CA ASP A 198 11.10 -1.90 -2.39
C ASP A 198 10.71 -3.12 -1.53
N MET A 199 11.33 -3.23 -0.36
CA MET A 199 11.07 -4.34 0.57
C MET A 199 9.68 -4.29 1.23
N THR A 200 8.93 -3.19 1.08
CA THR A 200 7.62 -3.00 1.74
C THR A 200 6.65 -4.12 1.37
N GLY A 201 6.54 -4.40 0.06
CA GLY A 201 5.66 -5.47 -0.42
C GLY A 201 6.08 -6.85 0.12
N PHE A 202 7.36 -7.16 0.06
CA PHE A 202 7.90 -8.44 0.55
C PHE A 202 7.69 -8.62 2.05
N PHE A 203 8.00 -7.59 2.84
CA PHE A 203 7.88 -7.68 4.30
C PHE A 203 6.42 -7.82 4.74
N PHE A 204 5.54 -6.89 4.33
CA PHE A 204 4.17 -6.89 4.84
C PHE A 204 3.32 -8.05 4.30
N PHE A 205 3.54 -8.47 3.05
CA PHE A 205 2.89 -9.66 2.53
C PHE A 205 3.34 -10.92 3.29
N THR A 206 4.65 -11.06 3.56
CA THR A 206 5.19 -12.18 4.35
C THR A 206 4.67 -12.16 5.78
N LEU A 207 4.59 -10.98 6.41
CA LEU A 207 4.02 -10.81 7.75
C LEU A 207 2.55 -11.22 7.81
N GLY A 208 1.76 -10.78 6.81
CA GLY A 208 0.36 -11.21 6.67
C GLY A 208 0.23 -12.72 6.50
N GLY A 209 1.06 -13.30 5.65
CA GLY A 209 1.16 -14.76 5.48
C GLY A 209 1.55 -15.49 6.76
N TYR A 210 2.50 -14.95 7.51
CA TYR A 210 2.91 -15.50 8.81
C TYR A 210 1.74 -15.53 9.80
N PHE A 211 0.98 -14.45 9.93
CA PHE A 211 -0.20 -14.42 10.80
C PHE A 211 -1.26 -15.42 10.36
N SER A 212 -1.50 -15.55 9.07
CA SER A 212 -2.48 -16.47 8.51
C SER A 212 -2.10 -17.94 8.75
N MET A 213 -0.86 -18.33 8.40
CA MET A 213 -0.37 -19.70 8.53
C MET A 213 -0.27 -20.16 9.99
N ASN A 214 0.08 -19.24 10.90
CA ASN A 214 0.13 -19.52 12.35
C ASN A 214 -1.22 -19.32 13.05
N LYS A 215 -2.30 -19.06 12.30
CA LYS A 215 -3.66 -18.88 12.83
C LYS A 215 -3.75 -17.78 13.90
N VAL A 216 -2.91 -16.76 13.79
CA VAL A 216 -2.93 -15.62 14.72
C VAL A 216 -4.20 -14.82 14.49
N ASP A 217 -4.98 -14.64 15.55
CA ASP A 217 -6.13 -13.74 15.51
C ASP A 217 -5.66 -12.31 15.80
N LEU A 218 -5.71 -11.46 14.77
CA LEU A 218 -5.31 -10.07 14.91
C LEU A 218 -6.19 -9.31 15.91
N ALA A 219 -7.44 -9.76 16.11
CA ALA A 219 -8.33 -9.19 17.12
C ALA A 219 -7.85 -9.48 18.56
N ASP A 220 -7.14 -10.59 18.75
CA ASP A 220 -6.69 -11.02 20.08
C ASP A 220 -5.41 -10.30 20.52
N ILE A 221 -4.60 -9.82 19.59
CA ILE A 221 -3.34 -9.12 19.89
C ILE A 221 -3.60 -7.86 20.74
N PHE A 222 -4.74 -7.20 20.54
CA PHE A 222 -5.05 -5.91 21.18
C PHE A 222 -6.17 -6.01 22.22
N LYS A 223 -6.25 -7.09 23.00
CA LYS A 223 -7.28 -7.25 24.05
C LYS A 223 -7.07 -6.31 25.25
N SER A 224 -5.82 -6.03 25.61
CA SER A 224 -5.49 -5.23 26.79
C SER A 224 -5.80 -3.75 26.59
N ARG A 225 -6.66 -3.18 27.45
CA ARG A 225 -6.95 -1.73 27.44
C ARG A 225 -5.69 -0.88 27.68
N LYS A 226 -4.81 -1.33 28.59
CA LYS A 226 -3.55 -0.61 28.85
C LYS A 226 -2.66 -0.60 27.63
N ALA A 227 -2.52 -1.75 26.93
CA ALA A 227 -1.73 -1.82 25.71
C ALA A 227 -2.30 -0.89 24.60
N LYS A 228 -3.61 -0.83 24.43
CA LYS A 228 -4.24 0.08 23.46
C LYS A 228 -3.91 1.55 23.76
N ILE A 229 -4.09 1.98 25.01
CA ILE A 229 -3.83 3.36 25.42
C ILE A 229 -2.33 3.69 25.26
N SER A 230 -1.44 2.78 25.69
CA SER A 230 0.00 2.96 25.54
C SER A 230 0.43 3.07 24.06
N THR A 231 -0.14 2.23 23.19
CA THR A 231 0.16 2.29 21.75
C THR A 231 -0.35 3.57 21.13
N MET A 232 -1.57 4.02 21.45
CA MET A 232 -2.09 5.30 20.96
C MET A 232 -1.23 6.48 21.41
N PHE A 233 -0.80 6.48 22.66
CA PHE A 233 0.10 7.50 23.20
C PHE A 233 1.47 7.48 22.50
N LEU A 234 2.06 6.28 22.32
CA LEU A 234 3.30 6.10 21.57
C LEU A 234 3.15 6.62 20.14
N PHE A 235 2.05 6.33 19.46
CA PHE A 235 1.81 6.80 18.10
C PHE A 235 1.80 8.32 18.00
N VAL A 236 1.18 9.02 18.96
CA VAL A 236 1.21 10.49 19.01
C VAL A 236 2.63 11.02 19.18
N ILE A 237 3.43 10.41 20.06
CA ILE A 237 4.84 10.79 20.25
C ILE A 237 5.64 10.60 18.97
N VAL A 238 5.46 9.45 18.30
CA VAL A 238 6.21 9.11 17.10
C VAL A 238 5.80 10.01 15.93
N ILE A 239 4.51 10.37 15.80
CA ILE A 239 4.06 11.38 14.80
C ILE A 239 4.78 12.73 15.03
N ILE A 240 4.80 13.21 16.26
CA ILE A 240 5.44 14.49 16.58
C ILE A 240 6.94 14.42 16.23
N ALA A 241 7.60 13.31 16.57
CA ALA A 241 9.01 13.10 16.25
C ALA A 241 9.25 13.03 14.73
N ASP A 242 8.39 12.34 13.98
CA ASP A 242 8.43 12.24 12.52
C ASP A 242 8.32 13.63 11.86
N MET A 243 7.36 14.44 12.29
CA MET A 243 7.17 15.79 11.77
C MET A 243 8.36 16.73 12.08
N ILE A 244 8.95 16.63 13.27
CA ILE A 244 10.09 17.49 13.69
C ILE A 244 11.38 17.09 12.97
N THR A 245 11.58 15.80 12.71
CA THR A 245 12.82 15.27 12.12
C THR A 245 12.82 15.28 10.59
N ARG A 246 11.80 15.84 9.98
CA ARG A 246 11.67 15.94 8.53
C ARG A 246 12.91 16.60 7.90
N GLY A 247 13.53 15.88 6.96
CA GLY A 247 14.77 16.31 6.29
C GLY A 247 16.06 15.85 6.95
N GLU A 248 16.00 15.24 8.13
CA GLU A 248 17.18 14.68 8.79
C GLU A 248 17.49 13.25 8.29
N THR A 249 18.75 12.84 8.36
CA THR A 249 19.21 11.53 7.87
C THR A 249 18.56 10.35 8.61
N TYR A 250 18.23 10.52 9.87
CA TYR A 250 17.55 9.50 10.69
C TYR A 250 16.02 9.52 10.60
N HIS A 251 15.46 10.49 9.88
CA HIS A 251 14.02 10.62 9.66
C HIS A 251 13.41 9.35 9.10
N TYR A 252 14.11 8.67 8.18
CA TYR A 252 13.65 7.45 7.55
C TYR A 252 13.25 6.35 8.56
N LEU A 253 14.08 6.10 9.58
CA LEU A 253 13.80 5.12 10.63
C LEU A 253 12.54 5.48 11.43
N LEU A 254 12.43 6.76 11.84
CA LEU A 254 11.27 7.25 12.58
C LEU A 254 9.99 7.16 11.74
N HIS A 255 10.08 7.51 10.45
CA HIS A 255 8.96 7.40 9.52
C HIS A 255 8.46 5.95 9.39
N ASN A 256 9.35 4.97 9.27
CA ASN A 256 8.98 3.56 9.23
C ASN A 256 8.36 3.08 10.57
N ILE A 257 8.83 3.58 11.71
CA ILE A 257 8.21 3.33 13.02
C ILE A 257 6.80 3.96 13.07
N THR A 258 6.62 5.15 12.51
CA THR A 258 5.30 5.79 12.39
C THR A 258 4.35 4.94 11.56
N ILE A 259 4.80 4.37 10.45
CA ILE A 259 4.00 3.44 9.62
C ILE A 259 3.57 2.22 10.44
N LEU A 260 4.50 1.55 11.13
CA LEU A 260 4.18 0.37 11.95
C LEU A 260 3.18 0.68 13.07
N THR A 261 3.42 1.76 13.82
CA THR A 261 2.54 2.15 14.91
C THR A 261 1.18 2.61 14.40
N GLY A 262 1.12 3.30 13.26
CA GLY A 262 -0.10 3.70 12.57
C GLY A 262 -0.95 2.50 12.13
N MET A 263 -0.33 1.46 11.56
CA MET A 263 -1.02 0.21 11.23
C MET A 263 -1.65 -0.45 12.47
N ILE A 264 -0.92 -0.47 13.60
CA ILE A 264 -1.44 -1.01 14.85
C ILE A 264 -2.62 -0.17 15.35
N VAL A 265 -2.52 1.15 15.31
CA VAL A 265 -3.62 2.06 15.71
C VAL A 265 -4.85 1.86 14.81
N MET A 266 -4.68 1.63 13.51
CA MET A 266 -5.79 1.30 12.61
C MET A 266 -6.53 0.02 13.03
N PHE A 267 -5.81 -1.03 13.45
CA PHE A 267 -6.45 -2.24 14.01
C PHE A 267 -7.17 -1.95 15.34
N ILE A 268 -6.59 -1.11 16.21
CA ILE A 268 -7.23 -0.71 17.47
C ILE A 268 -8.52 0.08 17.18
N CYS A 269 -8.49 1.01 16.24
CA CYS A 269 -9.67 1.76 15.83
C CYS A 269 -10.77 0.85 15.24
N ALA A 270 -10.38 -0.10 14.40
CA ALA A 270 -11.31 -1.10 13.85
C ALA A 270 -11.96 -1.95 14.97
N ASP A 271 -11.18 -2.40 15.97
CA ASP A 271 -11.71 -3.13 17.12
C ASP A 271 -12.68 -2.27 17.95
N LEU A 272 -12.37 -1.02 18.17
CA LEU A 272 -13.24 -0.09 18.89
C LEU A 272 -14.56 0.14 18.14
N ILE A 273 -14.50 0.39 16.82
CA ILE A 273 -15.69 0.58 15.97
C ILE A 273 -16.59 -0.67 15.99
N LEU A 274 -16.00 -1.87 15.90
CA LEU A 274 -16.77 -3.11 15.92
C LEU A 274 -17.41 -3.40 17.29
N ARG A 275 -16.81 -2.93 18.38
CA ARG A 275 -17.36 -3.06 19.76
C ARG A 275 -18.44 -2.03 20.04
N LEU A 276 -18.34 -0.83 19.48
CA LEU A 276 -19.39 0.16 19.56
C LEU A 276 -20.57 -0.30 18.69
N SER A 277 -21.81 -0.13 19.17
CA SER A 277 -23.03 -0.51 18.43
C SER A 277 -23.14 0.16 17.06
N ILE A 278 -22.36 1.20 16.79
CA ILE A 278 -22.17 1.87 15.51
C ILE A 278 -21.63 0.89 14.45
N GLY A 279 -20.83 -0.12 14.85
CA GLY A 279 -20.34 -1.17 13.95
C GLY A 279 -21.43 -2.16 13.48
N LYS A 280 -22.60 -2.13 14.06
CA LYS A 280 -23.81 -2.79 13.54
C LYS A 280 -24.57 -1.93 12.54
N SER A 281 -24.26 -0.64 12.47
CA SER A 281 -24.86 0.24 11.49
C SER A 281 -24.30 -0.09 10.10
N THR A 282 -25.17 -0.60 9.30
CA THR A 282 -25.02 -1.13 7.94
C THR A 282 -24.31 -0.18 6.97
N ILE A 283 -24.10 1.09 7.33
CA ILE A 283 -23.60 2.13 6.43
C ILE A 283 -22.10 1.99 6.12
N LEU A 284 -21.23 1.82 7.12
CA LEU A 284 -19.78 1.63 6.89
C LEU A 284 -19.49 0.27 6.23
N ILE A 285 -20.25 -0.75 6.63
CA ILE A 285 -20.18 -2.07 6.01
C ILE A 285 -20.83 -2.05 4.63
N ALA A 286 -21.92 -1.31 4.42
CA ALA A 286 -22.60 -1.19 3.12
C ALA A 286 -21.77 -0.38 2.12
N VAL A 287 -21.15 0.73 2.50
CA VAL A 287 -20.23 1.48 1.62
C VAL A 287 -19.03 0.62 1.24
N SER A 288 -18.49 -0.14 2.18
CA SER A 288 -17.44 -1.12 1.89
C SER A 288 -17.94 -2.29 1.01
N TYR A 289 -19.20 -2.68 1.14
CA TYR A 289 -19.80 -3.79 0.39
C TYR A 289 -20.28 -3.38 -1.01
N THR A 290 -20.92 -2.23 -1.16
CA THR A 290 -21.52 -1.82 -2.44
C THR A 290 -20.52 -1.32 -3.45
N HIS A 291 -19.47 -0.59 -3.02
CA HIS A 291 -18.44 -0.11 -3.94
C HIS A 291 -17.32 -1.12 -4.22
N LEU A 292 -17.09 -2.09 -3.33
CA LEU A 292 -16.03 -3.08 -3.50
C LEU A 292 -16.53 -4.45 -3.97
N ARG A 293 -17.83 -4.76 -3.80
CA ARG A 293 -18.41 -6.01 -4.28
C ARG A 293 -18.45 -6.10 -5.81
N ALA A 294 -18.49 -4.98 -6.51
CA ALA A 294 -18.33 -4.95 -7.98
C ALA A 294 -16.95 -5.50 -8.41
N HIS A 295 -15.92 -5.35 -7.53
CA HIS A 295 -14.58 -5.91 -7.77
C HIS A 295 -14.32 -7.24 -7.04
N GLU A 296 -15.19 -7.67 -6.11
CA GLU A 296 -15.00 -8.88 -5.30
C GLU A 296 -15.81 -10.09 -5.75
N THR A 297 -16.84 -9.93 -6.55
CA THR A 297 -17.53 -11.08 -7.18
C THR A 297 -16.58 -11.91 -8.02
N GLU A 298 -15.46 -11.35 -8.44
CA GLU A 298 -14.37 -12.05 -9.12
C GLU A 298 -13.29 -12.61 -8.18
N LEU A 299 -13.29 -12.28 -6.90
CA LEU A 299 -12.29 -12.73 -5.91
C LEU A 299 -12.74 -13.95 -5.08
N HIS A 300 -13.99 -14.38 -5.22
CA HIS A 300 -14.58 -15.48 -4.44
C HIS A 300 -14.97 -16.72 -5.25
N LEU A 301 -14.70 -16.74 -6.57
CA LEU A 301 -14.84 -17.94 -7.40
C LEU A 301 -13.50 -18.65 -7.60
#